data_d88bf0a766507d8b765a06e6ba38e434
#
_entry.id   d88bf0a766507d8b765a06e6ba38e434
#
_cell.length_a   1.000
_cell.length_b   1.000
_cell.length_c   1.000
_cell.angle_alpha   90.00
_cell.angle_beta   90.00
_cell.angle_gamma   90.00
#
_symmetry.space_group_name_H-M   'P 1'
#
loop_
_entity.id
_entity.type
_entity.pdbx_description
1 polymer ?
#
loop_
_entity_poly.entity_id
_entity_poly.type
_entity_poly.pdbx_seq_one_letter_code
_entity_poly.pdbx_strand_id
1 'polypeptide(L)'
;VAIVSDMSLQRLALAHAVKGQGYDLVLNSSPDRLDAKLFNSVTPDVWIVDMQEEDDDLLDKVLETGVPVLFGLDQAPAQGTRQYPRWERRVFIKLYDVVGHPVIQENLEPLEKLPANPTRPKNIVVPPDLLAYKSTRVEYVCVLAASLGGPAAVKEFLDYVPAGLPVAFVLAQHIDSRMQESLTRVLVRHNHMPCHIAHDGDKLKSGQLLIAPVETEIDFSADGQVISRNIKWDGPYSPSIDQVLANVGRRFGKKSIAIIFSGMGSDGSISGPQMVEAGGSVWAQDEKTCACPSQPDAMRATGCVSFSGTPFDLANRLVIHISRNLSAHTA
;
A
#
# COMPACT_ATOMS: atom_id res chain seq x y z
N VAL A 1 -11.76 18.16 5.72
CA VAL A 1 -10.62 19.08 5.51
C VAL A 1 -11.07 20.25 4.65
N ALA A 2 -10.65 21.47 4.99
CA ALA A 2 -10.79 22.66 4.14
C ALA A 2 -9.40 23.18 3.74
N ILE A 3 -9.21 23.54 2.47
CA ILE A 3 -7.96 24.06 1.93
C ILE A 3 -8.16 25.48 1.43
N VAL A 4 -7.30 26.39 1.86
CA VAL A 4 -7.18 27.75 1.34
C VAL A 4 -5.72 27.98 0.94
N SER A 5 -5.49 28.30 -0.33
CA SER A 5 -4.17 28.61 -0.87
C SER A 5 -4.29 29.55 -2.06
N ASP A 6 -3.44 30.56 -2.12
CA ASP A 6 -3.34 31.52 -3.24
C ASP A 6 -2.69 30.87 -4.47
N MET A 7 -1.84 29.87 -4.28
CA MET A 7 -1.16 29.14 -5.37
C MET A 7 -2.02 28.02 -5.93
N SER A 8 -2.48 28.13 -7.16
CA SER A 8 -3.38 27.14 -7.78
C SER A 8 -2.78 25.74 -7.90
N LEU A 9 -1.48 25.62 -8.21
CA LEU A 9 -0.80 24.32 -8.30
C LEU A 9 -0.62 23.67 -6.94
N GLN A 10 -0.25 24.42 -5.92
CA GLN A 10 -0.14 23.97 -4.55
C GLN A 10 -1.51 23.50 -4.02
N ARG A 11 -2.54 24.30 -4.25
CA ARG A 11 -3.92 23.96 -3.87
C ARG A 11 -4.39 22.65 -4.53
N LEU A 12 -4.06 22.45 -5.82
CA LEU A 12 -4.38 21.22 -6.52
C LEU A 12 -3.63 20.03 -5.93
N ALA A 13 -2.34 20.18 -5.65
CA ALA A 13 -1.51 19.13 -5.07
C ALA A 13 -1.99 18.73 -3.65
N LEU A 14 -2.30 19.71 -2.81
CA LEU A 14 -2.88 19.49 -1.48
C LEU A 14 -4.22 18.77 -1.56
N ALA A 15 -5.11 19.19 -2.47
CA ALA A 15 -6.39 18.54 -2.68
C ALA A 15 -6.23 17.07 -3.13
N HIS A 16 -5.25 16.81 -4.00
CA HIS A 16 -4.93 15.45 -4.42
C HIS A 16 -4.39 14.62 -3.24
N ALA A 17 -3.46 15.15 -2.47
CA ALA A 17 -2.90 14.47 -1.30
C ALA A 17 -3.98 14.15 -0.25
N VAL A 18 -4.81 15.12 0.11
CA VAL A 18 -5.91 14.96 1.08
C VAL A 18 -6.88 13.86 0.65
N LYS A 19 -7.37 13.90 -0.59
CA LYS A 19 -8.30 12.91 -1.14
C LYS A 19 -7.64 11.55 -1.32
N GLY A 20 -6.40 11.53 -1.78
CA GLY A 20 -5.62 10.31 -1.98
C GLY A 20 -5.40 9.52 -0.69
N GLN A 21 -5.41 10.21 0.46
CA GLN A 21 -5.29 9.62 1.78
C GLN A 21 -6.66 9.29 2.45
N GLY A 22 -7.77 9.53 1.75
CA GLY A 22 -9.10 9.17 2.23
C GLY A 22 -9.81 10.20 3.09
N TYR A 23 -9.30 11.43 3.16
CA TYR A 23 -10.01 12.50 3.85
C TYR A 23 -11.01 13.19 2.91
N ASP A 24 -12.15 13.57 3.49
CA ASP A 24 -13.15 14.36 2.78
C ASP A 24 -12.69 15.81 2.64
N LEU A 25 -12.69 16.32 1.40
CA LEU A 25 -12.38 17.70 1.10
C LEU A 25 -13.68 18.51 0.97
N VAL A 26 -14.02 19.26 2.03
CA VAL A 26 -15.27 20.05 2.10
C VAL A 26 -15.13 21.44 1.48
N LEU A 27 -13.91 21.96 1.38
CA LEU A 27 -13.61 23.23 0.74
C LEU A 27 -12.23 23.20 0.07
N ASN A 28 -12.15 23.80 -1.12
CA ASN A 28 -10.88 24.01 -1.83
C ASN A 28 -10.96 25.35 -2.58
N SER A 29 -10.45 26.42 -1.97
CA SER A 29 -10.60 27.78 -2.47
C SER A 29 -9.30 28.58 -2.43
N SER A 30 -9.23 29.61 -3.27
CA SER A 30 -8.27 30.70 -3.08
C SER A 30 -8.86 31.77 -2.17
N PRO A 31 -8.02 32.60 -1.50
CA PRO A 31 -8.49 33.65 -0.62
C PRO A 31 -9.50 34.59 -1.27
N ASP A 32 -9.23 35.04 -2.50
CA ASP A 32 -10.07 35.96 -3.29
C ASP A 32 -11.47 35.41 -3.63
N ARG A 33 -11.67 34.10 -3.58
CA ARG A 33 -12.94 33.41 -3.86
C ARG A 33 -13.68 32.94 -2.60
N LEU A 34 -13.06 33.12 -1.45
CA LEU A 34 -13.61 32.70 -0.17
C LEU A 34 -14.46 33.81 0.44
N ASP A 35 -15.67 34.00 -0.05
CA ASP A 35 -16.63 34.94 0.54
C ASP A 35 -17.23 34.40 1.86
N ALA A 36 -17.86 35.29 2.62
CA ALA A 36 -18.46 34.95 3.91
C ALA A 36 -19.54 33.86 3.81
N LYS A 37 -20.24 33.76 2.67
CA LYS A 37 -21.26 32.74 2.46
C LYS A 37 -20.64 31.37 2.29
N LEU A 38 -19.59 31.26 1.48
CA LEU A 38 -18.87 30.01 1.25
C LEU A 38 -18.15 29.58 2.53
N PHE A 39 -17.48 30.51 3.23
CA PHE A 39 -16.80 30.25 4.49
C PHE A 39 -17.75 29.65 5.54
N ASN A 40 -18.94 30.26 5.72
CA ASN A 40 -19.92 29.81 6.70
C ASN A 40 -20.72 28.58 6.26
N SER A 41 -20.57 28.11 5.02
CA SER A 41 -21.29 26.93 4.52
C SER A 41 -20.59 25.62 4.83
N VAL A 42 -19.37 25.62 5.36
CA VAL A 42 -18.57 24.44 5.62
C VAL A 42 -18.20 24.31 7.09
N THR A 43 -18.12 23.09 7.58
CA THR A 43 -17.68 22.75 8.94
C THR A 43 -16.54 21.72 8.85
N PRO A 44 -15.30 22.17 8.57
CA PRO A 44 -14.18 21.26 8.50
C PRO A 44 -13.70 20.86 9.90
N ASP A 45 -13.05 19.69 10.01
CA ASP A 45 -12.36 19.26 11.22
C ASP A 45 -10.95 19.86 11.31
N VAL A 46 -10.41 20.33 10.17
CA VAL A 46 -9.10 20.98 10.06
C VAL A 46 -9.07 21.92 8.86
N TRP A 47 -8.44 23.07 9.04
CA TRP A 47 -8.07 23.97 7.97
C TRP A 47 -6.62 23.74 7.54
N ILE A 48 -6.36 23.72 6.24
CA ILE A 48 -5.03 23.87 5.66
C ILE A 48 -4.97 25.26 5.05
N VAL A 49 -4.10 26.10 5.58
CA VAL A 49 -3.87 27.47 5.09
C VAL A 49 -2.43 27.56 4.61
N ASP A 50 -2.27 27.74 3.30
CA ASP A 50 -0.96 27.80 2.64
C ASP A 50 -0.94 28.98 1.64
N MET A 51 -0.44 30.11 2.09
CA MET A 51 -0.43 31.37 1.36
C MET A 51 0.98 31.92 1.31
N GLN A 52 1.35 32.55 0.19
CA GLN A 52 2.61 33.27 0.01
C GLN A 52 2.54 34.69 0.61
N GLU A 53 1.38 35.32 0.48
CA GLU A 53 1.10 36.64 1.07
C GLU A 53 0.18 36.45 2.27
N GLU A 54 0.56 37.00 3.42
CA GLU A 54 -0.24 36.93 4.63
C GLU A 54 -1.52 37.78 4.45
N ASP A 55 -2.67 37.18 4.71
CA ASP A 55 -3.98 37.81 4.76
C ASP A 55 -4.47 37.72 6.21
N ASP A 56 -4.13 38.73 7.00
CA ASP A 56 -4.42 38.76 8.44
C ASP A 56 -5.93 38.66 8.71
N ASP A 57 -6.77 39.29 7.89
CA ASP A 57 -8.24 39.25 8.04
C ASP A 57 -8.80 37.84 7.82
N LEU A 58 -8.24 37.10 6.88
CA LEU A 58 -8.62 35.71 6.63
C LEU A 58 -8.12 34.79 7.73
N LEU A 59 -6.87 34.96 8.16
CA LEU A 59 -6.27 34.18 9.23
C LEU A 59 -7.05 34.36 10.54
N ASP A 60 -7.38 35.57 10.90
CA ASP A 60 -8.20 35.87 12.09
C ASP A 60 -9.56 35.16 12.03
N LYS A 61 -10.26 35.23 10.89
CA LYS A 61 -11.54 34.53 10.71
C LYS A 61 -11.41 33.01 10.84
N VAL A 62 -10.36 32.42 10.26
CA VAL A 62 -10.11 30.97 10.37
C VAL A 62 -9.80 30.58 11.82
N LEU A 63 -8.98 31.34 12.53
CA LEU A 63 -8.61 31.09 13.92
C LEU A 63 -9.82 31.25 14.87
N GLU A 64 -10.71 32.22 14.59
CA GLU A 64 -11.93 32.44 15.36
C GLU A 64 -12.90 31.24 15.29
N THR A 65 -12.79 30.36 14.28
CA THR A 65 -13.61 29.14 14.21
C THR A 65 -13.32 28.16 15.32
N GLY A 66 -12.14 28.25 15.97
CA GLY A 66 -11.68 27.27 16.96
C GLY A 66 -11.31 25.90 16.37
N VAL A 67 -11.38 25.75 15.06
CA VAL A 67 -10.98 24.52 14.34
C VAL A 67 -9.45 24.54 14.16
N PRO A 68 -8.75 23.39 14.37
CA PRO A 68 -7.31 23.30 14.14
C PRO A 68 -6.89 23.79 12.75
N VAL A 69 -5.74 24.47 12.68
CA VAL A 69 -5.20 25.01 11.43
C VAL A 69 -3.80 24.45 11.19
N LEU A 70 -3.57 23.91 10.01
CA LEU A 70 -2.25 23.48 9.56
C LEU A 70 -1.64 24.53 8.65
N PHE A 71 -0.46 24.99 9.05
CA PHE A 71 0.38 25.93 8.31
C PHE A 71 1.70 25.27 7.88
N GLY A 72 2.44 25.94 6.97
CA GLY A 72 3.81 25.57 6.65
C GLY A 72 3.93 24.17 6.07
N LEU A 73 3.03 23.83 5.17
CA LEU A 73 3.19 22.67 4.30
C LEU A 73 4.14 23.08 3.18
N ASP A 74 5.31 22.42 3.12
CA ASP A 74 6.29 22.70 2.06
C ASP A 74 5.62 22.70 0.69
N GLN A 75 6.19 23.49 -0.24
CA GLN A 75 5.72 23.50 -1.62
C GLN A 75 5.75 22.08 -2.22
N ALA A 76 4.66 21.71 -2.88
CA ALA A 76 4.54 20.41 -3.50
C ALA A 76 5.56 20.24 -4.64
N PRO A 77 6.39 19.20 -4.62
CA PRO A 77 7.22 18.87 -5.78
C PRO A 77 6.35 18.46 -6.97
N ALA A 78 6.90 18.47 -8.17
CA ALA A 78 6.20 17.97 -9.34
C ALA A 78 5.81 16.49 -9.16
N GLN A 79 4.59 16.14 -9.56
CA GLN A 79 4.14 14.75 -9.60
C GLN A 79 5.09 13.90 -10.46
N GLY A 80 5.31 12.64 -10.07
CA GLY A 80 6.24 11.73 -10.73
C GLY A 80 7.71 11.91 -10.31
N THR A 81 8.05 12.90 -9.46
CA THR A 81 9.39 13.00 -8.87
C THR A 81 9.51 12.14 -7.62
N ARG A 82 10.74 11.70 -7.29
CA ARG A 82 11.02 10.94 -6.05
C ARG A 82 10.70 11.73 -4.76
N GLN A 83 10.53 13.04 -4.85
CA GLN A 83 10.24 13.91 -3.72
C GLN A 83 8.75 13.98 -3.42
N TYR A 84 7.89 13.78 -4.43
CA TYR A 84 6.44 13.92 -4.29
C TYR A 84 5.83 12.93 -3.25
N PRO A 85 6.12 11.63 -3.25
CA PRO A 85 5.60 10.71 -2.22
C PRO A 85 6.06 11.07 -0.81
N ARG A 86 7.28 11.59 -0.65
CA ARG A 86 7.79 12.03 0.65
C ARG A 86 7.07 13.28 1.16
N TRP A 87 6.78 14.22 0.26
CA TRP A 87 5.98 15.40 0.58
C TRP A 87 4.55 15.01 0.97
N GLU A 88 3.90 14.17 0.16
CA GLU A 88 2.55 13.68 0.40
C GLU A 88 2.45 12.95 1.75
N ARG A 89 3.43 12.11 2.09
CA ARG A 89 3.51 11.45 3.39
C ARG A 89 3.63 12.47 4.54
N ARG A 90 4.41 13.54 4.39
CA ARG A 90 4.48 14.60 5.41
C ARG A 90 3.15 15.33 5.61
N VAL A 91 2.45 15.64 4.53
CA VAL A 91 1.10 16.22 4.60
C VAL A 91 0.17 15.27 5.36
N PHE A 92 0.21 13.98 5.06
CA PHE A 92 -0.60 12.97 5.74
C PHE A 92 -0.26 12.88 7.23
N ILE A 93 1.01 12.84 7.61
CA ILE A 93 1.42 12.81 9.03
C ILE A 93 0.84 14.00 9.79
N LYS A 94 0.96 15.21 9.24
CA LYS A 94 0.41 16.42 9.89
C LYS A 94 -1.12 16.35 10.00
N LEU A 95 -1.82 15.86 9.00
CA LEU A 95 -3.27 15.66 9.07
C LEU A 95 -3.62 14.59 10.12
N TYR A 96 -2.91 13.47 10.10
CA TYR A 96 -3.12 12.38 11.05
C TYR A 96 -2.95 12.83 12.51
N ASP A 97 -1.93 13.63 12.80
CA ASP A 97 -1.65 14.13 14.14
C ASP A 97 -2.77 15.06 14.67
N VAL A 98 -3.51 15.71 13.77
CA VAL A 98 -4.57 16.66 14.13
C VAL A 98 -5.96 16.02 14.14
N VAL A 99 -6.32 15.25 13.12
CA VAL A 99 -7.68 14.71 12.95
C VAL A 99 -7.74 13.18 12.99
N GLY A 100 -6.61 12.49 13.19
CA GLY A 100 -6.55 11.04 13.21
C GLY A 100 -6.70 10.40 11.84
N HIS A 101 -6.86 9.06 11.82
CA HIS A 101 -7.08 8.32 10.58
C HIS A 101 -8.42 8.69 9.93
N PRO A 102 -8.48 8.80 8.60
CA PRO A 102 -9.75 8.81 7.90
C PRO A 102 -10.51 7.51 8.22
N VAL A 103 -11.83 7.62 8.37
CA VAL A 103 -12.68 6.46 8.70
C VAL A 103 -12.81 5.58 7.44
N ILE A 104 -11.85 4.69 7.24
CA ILE A 104 -11.87 3.69 6.18
C ILE A 104 -12.28 2.35 6.82
N GLN A 105 -13.48 1.87 6.51
CA GLN A 105 -13.93 0.56 6.95
C GLN A 105 -13.72 -0.47 5.85
N GLU A 106 -12.75 -1.36 6.07
CA GLU A 106 -12.62 -2.57 5.25
C GLU A 106 -13.71 -3.57 5.67
N ASN A 107 -14.51 -4.03 4.72
CA ASN A 107 -15.56 -5.02 4.98
C ASN A 107 -15.15 -6.39 4.44
N LEU A 108 -14.86 -7.32 5.33
CA LEU A 108 -14.50 -8.70 4.97
C LEU A 108 -15.72 -9.63 4.82
N GLU A 109 -16.93 -9.22 5.23
CA GLU A 109 -18.13 -10.06 5.15
C GLU A 109 -18.43 -10.63 3.75
N PRO A 110 -18.30 -9.85 2.64
CA PRO A 110 -18.53 -10.41 1.30
C PRO A 110 -17.59 -11.57 0.98
N LEU A 111 -16.35 -11.52 1.48
CA LEU A 111 -15.35 -12.58 1.27
C LEU A 111 -15.65 -13.81 2.13
N GLU A 112 -16.21 -13.62 3.32
CA GLU A 112 -16.65 -14.72 4.19
C GLU A 112 -17.83 -15.50 3.59
N LYS A 113 -18.66 -14.85 2.78
CA LYS A 113 -19.85 -15.44 2.14
C LYS A 113 -19.58 -16.07 0.77
N LEU A 114 -18.35 -16.04 0.27
CA LEU A 114 -18.00 -16.66 -1.02
C LEU A 114 -18.29 -18.17 -0.98
N PRO A 115 -18.85 -18.75 -2.07
CA PRO A 115 -19.13 -20.18 -2.15
C PRO A 115 -17.85 -21.01 -2.06
N ALA A 116 -17.95 -22.20 -1.47
CA ALA A 116 -16.81 -23.09 -1.18
C ALA A 116 -16.00 -23.55 -2.41
N ASN A 117 -16.55 -23.42 -3.61
CA ASN A 117 -15.89 -23.76 -4.89
C ASN A 117 -16.26 -22.74 -5.96
N PRO A 118 -15.62 -21.57 -6.00
CA PRO A 118 -15.80 -20.67 -7.14
C PRO A 118 -15.27 -21.40 -8.41
N THR A 119 -16.11 -21.51 -9.43
CA THR A 119 -15.67 -21.98 -10.75
C THR A 119 -14.60 -21.00 -11.26
N ARG A 120 -13.34 -21.40 -11.20
CA ARG A 120 -12.23 -20.58 -11.72
C ARG A 120 -12.28 -20.62 -13.24
N PRO A 121 -12.49 -19.50 -13.92
CA PRO A 121 -12.62 -19.47 -15.38
C PRO A 121 -11.30 -19.71 -16.12
N LYS A 122 -10.15 -19.65 -15.42
CA LYS A 122 -8.81 -19.79 -16.00
C LYS A 122 -7.88 -20.51 -15.03
N ASN A 123 -7.07 -21.43 -15.57
CA ASN A 123 -5.97 -22.08 -14.85
C ASN A 123 -4.63 -21.56 -15.39
N ILE A 124 -3.69 -21.31 -14.49
CA ILE A 124 -2.32 -20.96 -14.87
C ILE A 124 -1.59 -22.26 -15.25
N VAL A 125 -1.00 -22.29 -16.42
CA VAL A 125 -0.17 -23.41 -16.87
C VAL A 125 1.21 -23.28 -16.21
N VAL A 126 1.56 -24.23 -15.36
CA VAL A 126 2.89 -24.28 -14.73
C VAL A 126 3.89 -24.91 -15.68
N PRO A 127 4.99 -24.24 -16.04
CA PRO A 127 6.03 -24.78 -16.90
C PRO A 127 6.61 -26.09 -16.36
N PRO A 128 6.99 -27.06 -17.26
CA PRO A 128 7.51 -28.37 -16.83
C PRO A 128 8.73 -28.27 -15.91
N ASP A 129 9.65 -27.34 -16.17
CA ASP A 129 10.86 -27.13 -15.36
C ASP A 129 10.51 -26.75 -13.92
N LEU A 130 9.46 -25.96 -13.75
CA LEU A 130 8.99 -25.55 -12.42
C LEU A 130 8.23 -26.69 -11.72
N LEU A 131 7.52 -27.54 -12.47
CA LEU A 131 6.91 -28.78 -11.94
C LEU A 131 7.96 -29.80 -11.48
N ALA A 132 9.09 -29.84 -12.16
CA ALA A 132 10.22 -30.71 -11.82
C ALA A 132 11.03 -30.20 -10.63
N TYR A 133 10.87 -28.93 -10.27
CA TYR A 133 11.60 -28.30 -9.15
C TYR A 133 11.04 -28.78 -7.80
N LYS A 134 11.78 -29.64 -7.13
CA LYS A 134 11.34 -30.27 -5.87
C LYS A 134 12.03 -29.71 -4.62
N SER A 135 12.67 -28.57 -4.70
CA SER A 135 13.30 -27.96 -3.53
C SER A 135 12.24 -27.35 -2.59
N THR A 136 12.40 -27.58 -1.31
CA THR A 136 11.61 -26.91 -0.25
C THR A 136 12.18 -25.54 0.11
N ARG A 137 13.29 -25.15 -0.53
CA ARG A 137 13.96 -23.87 -0.29
C ARG A 137 13.15 -22.73 -0.87
N VAL A 138 13.07 -21.63 -0.12
CA VAL A 138 12.52 -20.37 -0.60
C VAL A 138 13.52 -19.72 -1.56
N GLU A 139 13.14 -19.63 -2.84
CA GLU A 139 13.97 -18.94 -3.85
C GLU A 139 13.58 -17.48 -4.02
N TYR A 140 12.31 -17.16 -3.78
CA TYR A 140 11.78 -15.80 -3.88
C TYR A 140 10.95 -15.44 -2.65
N VAL A 141 10.97 -14.16 -2.28
CA VAL A 141 10.06 -13.57 -1.31
C VAL A 141 9.20 -12.54 -2.03
N CYS A 142 7.88 -12.77 -2.04
CA CYS A 142 6.91 -11.90 -2.69
C CYS A 142 6.12 -11.12 -1.64
N VAL A 143 6.29 -9.80 -1.62
CA VAL A 143 5.48 -8.91 -0.80
C VAL A 143 4.18 -8.62 -1.54
N LEU A 144 3.05 -8.84 -0.87
CA LEU A 144 1.72 -8.43 -1.30
C LEU A 144 1.37 -7.18 -0.50
N ALA A 145 1.33 -6.04 -1.15
CA ALA A 145 1.07 -4.75 -0.51
C ALA A 145 -0.34 -4.29 -0.86
N ALA A 146 -1.16 -3.99 0.15
CA ALA A 146 -2.57 -3.72 -0.07
C ALA A 146 -3.17 -2.82 1.03
N SER A 147 -4.29 -2.14 0.68
CA SER A 147 -5.06 -1.33 1.59
C SER A 147 -6.56 -1.50 1.27
N LEU A 148 -7.31 -0.44 1.04
CA LEU A 148 -8.76 -0.49 0.76
C LEU A 148 -9.09 -1.35 -0.48
N GLY A 149 -9.94 -2.35 -0.32
CA GLY A 149 -10.29 -3.35 -1.35
C GLY A 149 -9.17 -4.36 -1.61
N GLY A 150 -8.08 -4.27 -0.86
CA GLY A 150 -6.93 -5.17 -0.93
C GLY A 150 -7.25 -6.62 -0.64
N PRO A 151 -7.98 -6.95 0.43
CA PRO A 151 -8.27 -8.33 0.79
C PRO A 151 -8.94 -9.13 -0.34
N ALA A 152 -9.85 -8.52 -1.08
CA ALA A 152 -10.49 -9.15 -2.23
C ALA A 152 -9.50 -9.42 -3.37
N ALA A 153 -8.69 -8.43 -3.72
CA ALA A 153 -7.71 -8.54 -4.79
C ALA A 153 -6.59 -9.54 -4.47
N VAL A 154 -6.09 -9.51 -3.23
CA VAL A 154 -5.07 -10.44 -2.74
C VAL A 154 -5.63 -11.87 -2.71
N LYS A 155 -6.86 -12.05 -2.22
CA LYS A 155 -7.50 -13.37 -2.22
C LYS A 155 -7.65 -13.91 -3.65
N GLU A 156 -8.16 -13.10 -4.58
CA GLU A 156 -8.28 -13.48 -5.98
C GLU A 156 -6.92 -13.91 -6.56
N PHE A 157 -5.86 -13.13 -6.32
CA PHE A 157 -4.49 -13.46 -6.72
C PHE A 157 -4.04 -14.81 -6.14
N LEU A 158 -4.16 -15.01 -4.82
CA LEU A 158 -3.75 -16.23 -4.13
C LEU A 158 -4.52 -17.47 -4.63
N ASP A 159 -5.78 -17.30 -4.98
CA ASP A 159 -6.61 -18.37 -5.55
C ASP A 159 -6.12 -18.84 -6.93
N TYR A 160 -5.40 -18.00 -7.68
CA TYR A 160 -4.76 -18.37 -8.93
C TYR A 160 -3.32 -18.91 -8.77
N VAL A 161 -2.67 -18.64 -7.64
CA VAL A 161 -1.29 -19.10 -7.42
C VAL A 161 -1.21 -20.62 -7.34
N PRO A 162 -0.46 -21.30 -8.24
CA PRO A 162 -0.30 -22.74 -8.16
C PRO A 162 0.43 -23.18 -6.90
N ALA A 163 0.05 -24.32 -6.37
CA ALA A 163 0.79 -24.95 -5.26
C ALA A 163 2.21 -25.36 -5.70
N GLY A 164 3.15 -25.39 -4.77
CA GLY A 164 4.52 -25.89 -4.99
C GLY A 164 5.49 -24.88 -5.59
N LEU A 165 5.11 -23.60 -5.74
CA LEU A 165 6.05 -22.57 -6.14
C LEU A 165 7.11 -22.33 -5.04
N PRO A 166 8.41 -22.16 -5.39
CA PRO A 166 9.47 -21.89 -4.42
C PRO A 166 9.49 -20.41 -3.97
N VAL A 167 8.32 -19.91 -3.57
CA VAL A 167 8.11 -18.52 -3.14
C VAL A 167 7.41 -18.48 -1.79
N ALA A 168 7.93 -17.64 -0.88
CA ALA A 168 7.24 -17.26 0.35
C ALA A 168 6.55 -15.92 0.14
N PHE A 169 5.37 -15.76 0.71
CA PHE A 169 4.60 -14.53 0.62
C PHE A 169 4.60 -13.79 1.95
N VAL A 170 4.69 -12.47 1.89
CA VAL A 170 4.54 -11.56 3.02
C VAL A 170 3.47 -10.54 2.67
N LEU A 171 2.36 -10.54 3.39
CA LEU A 171 1.28 -9.58 3.18
C LEU A 171 1.45 -8.38 4.12
N ALA A 172 1.56 -7.19 3.54
CA ALA A 172 1.42 -5.92 4.23
C ALA A 172 0.06 -5.31 3.86
N GLN A 173 -0.93 -5.49 4.74
CA GLN A 173 -2.30 -5.01 4.56
C GLN A 173 -2.63 -3.96 5.61
N HIS A 174 -3.02 -2.76 5.18
CA HIS A 174 -3.56 -1.75 6.09
C HIS A 174 -4.94 -2.23 6.57
N ILE A 175 -5.03 -2.57 7.83
CA ILE A 175 -6.26 -3.09 8.46
C ILE A 175 -6.22 -2.85 9.97
N ASP A 176 -7.38 -2.79 10.60
CA ASP A 176 -7.46 -2.76 12.07
C ASP A 176 -6.89 -4.07 12.66
N SER A 177 -6.10 -3.96 13.74
CA SER A 177 -5.48 -5.13 14.38
C SER A 177 -6.49 -6.19 14.79
N ARG A 178 -7.70 -5.79 15.19
CA ARG A 178 -8.81 -6.70 15.55
C ARG A 178 -9.32 -7.53 14.38
N MET A 179 -9.06 -7.11 13.15
CA MET A 179 -9.51 -7.81 11.93
C MET A 179 -8.45 -8.73 11.33
N GLN A 180 -7.20 -8.73 11.83
CA GLN A 180 -6.12 -9.55 11.26
C GLN A 180 -6.41 -11.04 11.26
N GLU A 181 -6.99 -11.56 12.35
CA GLU A 181 -7.40 -12.97 12.45
C GLU A 181 -8.50 -13.32 11.45
N SER A 182 -9.46 -12.42 11.23
CA SER A 182 -10.51 -12.62 10.23
C SER A 182 -9.93 -12.58 8.81
N LEU A 183 -9.00 -11.67 8.55
CA LEU A 183 -8.27 -11.61 7.29
C LEU A 183 -7.54 -12.94 7.00
N THR A 184 -6.83 -13.48 7.99
CA THR A 184 -6.12 -14.75 7.86
C THR A 184 -7.07 -15.87 7.41
N ARG A 185 -8.24 -15.99 8.06
CA ARG A 185 -9.24 -17.03 7.72
C ARG A 185 -9.82 -16.85 6.31
N VAL A 186 -10.10 -15.60 5.91
CA VAL A 186 -10.68 -15.29 4.60
C VAL A 186 -9.71 -15.59 3.46
N LEU A 187 -8.44 -15.23 3.60
CA LEU A 187 -7.44 -15.38 2.54
C LEU A 187 -7.16 -16.86 2.20
N VAL A 188 -7.23 -17.77 3.18
CA VAL A 188 -6.93 -19.19 2.94
C VAL A 188 -8.16 -20.06 2.67
N ARG A 189 -9.34 -19.49 2.73
CA ARG A 189 -10.60 -20.25 2.72
C ARG A 189 -10.77 -21.23 1.56
N HIS A 190 -10.17 -20.98 0.39
CA HIS A 190 -10.32 -21.80 -0.81
C HIS A 190 -8.98 -22.16 -1.45
N ASN A 191 -7.89 -21.91 -0.76
CA ASN A 191 -6.57 -22.37 -1.15
C ASN A 191 -5.94 -23.12 0.04
N HIS A 192 -4.98 -23.99 -0.25
CA HIS A 192 -4.31 -24.79 0.76
C HIS A 192 -3.02 -24.14 1.26
N MET A 193 -2.88 -22.84 1.10
CA MET A 193 -1.68 -22.08 1.48
C MET A 193 -1.70 -21.84 3.01
N PRO A 194 -0.72 -22.36 3.77
CA PRO A 194 -0.60 -22.01 5.18
C PRO A 194 -0.46 -20.50 5.35
N CYS A 195 -1.26 -19.93 6.25
CA CYS A 195 -1.28 -18.49 6.51
C CYS A 195 -1.40 -18.21 8.01
N HIS A 196 -0.60 -17.28 8.52
CA HIS A 196 -0.72 -16.77 9.88
C HIS A 196 -0.09 -15.38 10.00
N ILE A 197 -0.37 -14.67 11.09
CA ILE A 197 0.29 -13.42 11.45
C ILE A 197 1.73 -13.74 11.83
N ALA A 198 2.70 -13.01 11.28
CA ALA A 198 4.11 -13.26 11.52
C ALA A 198 4.51 -12.99 12.98
N HIS A 199 5.27 -13.92 13.55
CA HIS A 199 5.86 -13.82 14.89
C HIS A 199 7.37 -13.88 14.83
N ASP A 200 8.01 -13.37 15.89
CA ASP A 200 9.46 -13.48 16.04
C ASP A 200 9.92 -14.93 15.95
N GLY A 201 10.94 -15.18 15.15
CA GLY A 201 11.47 -16.53 14.95
C GLY A 201 10.79 -17.36 13.85
N ASP A 202 9.68 -16.90 13.27
CA ASP A 202 9.04 -17.60 12.15
C ASP A 202 10.00 -17.69 10.95
N LYS A 203 10.06 -18.86 10.32
CA LYS A 203 10.84 -19.05 9.08
C LYS A 203 9.94 -18.92 7.87
N LEU A 204 10.41 -18.15 6.88
CA LEU A 204 9.79 -18.13 5.57
C LEU A 204 9.84 -19.53 4.94
N LYS A 205 8.70 -20.00 4.43
CA LYS A 205 8.55 -21.30 3.77
C LYS A 205 7.92 -21.14 2.41
N SER A 206 8.36 -21.95 1.46
CA SER A 206 7.76 -21.98 0.12
C SER A 206 6.27 -22.34 0.21
N GLY A 207 5.44 -21.58 -0.52
CA GLY A 207 3.98 -21.76 -0.53
C GLY A 207 3.27 -21.32 0.74
N GLN A 208 3.90 -20.50 1.59
CA GLN A 208 3.31 -19.96 2.82
C GLN A 208 3.09 -18.45 2.70
N LEU A 209 2.02 -17.97 3.32
CA LEU A 209 1.72 -16.55 3.50
C LEU A 209 1.92 -16.16 4.96
N LEU A 210 2.81 -15.19 5.22
CA LEU A 210 2.91 -14.49 6.48
C LEU A 210 2.23 -13.12 6.36
N ILE A 211 1.41 -12.77 7.35
CA ILE A 211 0.80 -11.44 7.44
C ILE A 211 1.65 -10.58 8.36
N ALA A 212 2.11 -9.43 7.89
CA ALA A 212 2.83 -8.47 8.73
C ALA A 212 1.92 -8.00 9.88
N PRO A 213 2.36 -8.10 11.14
CA PRO A 213 1.55 -7.66 12.27
C PRO A 213 1.33 -6.13 12.22
N VAL A 214 0.13 -5.68 12.61
CA VAL A 214 -0.20 -4.25 12.61
C VAL A 214 0.59 -3.49 13.67
N GLU A 215 0.84 -4.10 14.83
CA GLU A 215 1.33 -3.39 16.01
C GLU A 215 2.85 -3.28 16.08
N THR A 216 3.58 -4.16 15.41
CA THR A 216 5.03 -4.25 15.53
C THR A 216 5.74 -4.39 14.19
N GLU A 217 6.84 -3.66 14.04
CA GLU A 217 7.71 -3.77 12.87
C GLU A 217 8.38 -5.14 12.83
N ILE A 218 8.45 -5.74 11.63
CA ILE A 218 9.19 -6.97 11.37
C ILE A 218 10.33 -6.72 10.39
N ASP A 219 11.42 -7.44 10.58
CA ASP A 219 12.59 -7.51 9.70
C ASP A 219 12.93 -8.99 9.43
N PHE A 220 13.97 -9.25 8.70
CA PHE A 220 14.36 -10.62 8.32
C PHE A 220 15.86 -10.83 8.54
N SER A 221 16.19 -11.96 9.17
CA SER A 221 17.57 -12.43 9.37
C SER A 221 18.19 -12.95 8.07
N ALA A 222 19.48 -13.28 8.16
CA ALA A 222 20.25 -13.80 7.03
C ALA A 222 19.68 -15.10 6.44
N ASP A 223 19.09 -15.93 7.23
CA ASP A 223 18.50 -17.22 6.87
C ASP A 223 16.98 -17.15 6.61
N GLY A 224 16.43 -15.94 6.50
CA GLY A 224 15.00 -15.71 6.19
C GLY A 224 14.06 -15.93 7.38
N GLN A 225 14.56 -15.76 8.60
CA GLN A 225 13.74 -15.80 9.81
C GLN A 225 13.18 -14.41 10.10
N VAL A 226 11.93 -14.32 10.53
CA VAL A 226 11.29 -13.10 10.98
C VAL A 226 11.94 -12.62 12.27
N ILE A 227 12.25 -11.33 12.35
CA ILE A 227 12.75 -10.65 13.53
C ILE A 227 11.73 -9.58 13.91
N SER A 228 11.06 -9.74 15.04
CA SER A 228 10.26 -8.65 15.61
C SER A 228 11.16 -7.58 16.20
N ARG A 229 10.96 -6.34 15.78
CA ARG A 229 11.73 -5.20 16.30
C ARG A 229 11.22 -4.71 17.65
N ASN A 230 10.07 -5.20 18.12
CA ASN A 230 9.39 -4.75 19.35
C ASN A 230 9.14 -3.24 19.41
N ILE A 231 9.04 -2.58 18.26
CA ILE A 231 8.68 -1.17 18.09
C ILE A 231 7.51 -1.07 17.13
N LYS A 232 6.76 0.02 17.22
CA LYS A 232 5.70 0.33 16.24
C LYS A 232 6.32 0.66 14.88
N TRP A 233 5.52 0.46 13.84
CA TRP A 233 5.85 0.97 12.51
C TRP A 233 6.04 2.48 12.55
N ASP A 234 7.05 2.97 11.84
CA ASP A 234 7.32 4.41 11.76
C ASP A 234 6.32 5.08 10.80
N GLY A 235 5.75 6.20 11.24
CA GLY A 235 4.79 6.97 10.47
C GLY A 235 3.34 6.53 10.65
N PRO A 236 2.45 6.99 9.75
CA PRO A 236 1.01 6.92 9.96
C PRO A 236 0.39 5.59 9.55
N TYR A 237 1.14 4.70 8.92
CA TYR A 237 0.62 3.43 8.39
C TYR A 237 1.03 2.24 9.26
N SER A 238 0.09 1.31 9.45
CA SER A 238 0.31 0.09 10.22
C SER A 238 -0.43 -1.10 9.60
N PRO A 239 0.32 -2.12 9.11
CA PRO A 239 1.77 -2.13 8.95
C PRO A 239 2.24 -1.13 7.90
N SER A 240 3.46 -0.57 8.01
CA SER A 240 4.00 0.29 6.95
C SER A 240 4.49 -0.55 5.76
N ILE A 241 3.85 -0.35 4.61
CA ILE A 241 4.25 -1.01 3.35
C ILE A 241 5.65 -0.57 2.95
N ASP A 242 5.99 0.72 3.09
CA ASP A 242 7.33 1.22 2.81
C ASP A 242 8.39 0.47 3.62
N GLN A 243 8.18 0.25 4.93
CA GLN A 243 9.15 -0.46 5.77
C GLN A 243 9.24 -1.95 5.40
N VAL A 244 8.11 -2.61 5.14
CA VAL A 244 8.12 -4.01 4.68
C VAL A 244 8.89 -4.14 3.36
N LEU A 245 8.64 -3.27 2.39
CA LEU A 245 9.37 -3.27 1.11
C LEU A 245 10.86 -3.02 1.29
N ALA A 246 11.23 -2.05 2.14
CA ALA A 246 12.62 -1.74 2.45
C ALA A 246 13.34 -2.93 3.11
N ASN A 247 12.71 -3.56 4.10
CA ASN A 247 13.27 -4.69 4.83
C ASN A 247 13.43 -5.92 3.93
N VAL A 248 12.42 -6.25 3.13
CA VAL A 248 12.47 -7.36 2.17
C VAL A 248 13.45 -7.07 1.03
N GLY A 249 13.41 -5.88 0.44
CA GLY A 249 14.31 -5.48 -0.65
C GLY A 249 15.79 -5.51 -0.23
N ARG A 250 16.09 -4.93 0.93
CA ARG A 250 17.44 -4.96 1.51
C ARG A 250 17.93 -6.39 1.78
N ARG A 251 17.04 -7.26 2.26
CA ARG A 251 17.41 -8.61 2.68
C ARG A 251 17.53 -9.59 1.51
N PHE A 252 16.61 -9.56 0.57
CA PHE A 252 16.51 -10.57 -0.48
C PHE A 252 16.97 -10.08 -1.85
N GLY A 253 17.12 -8.76 -2.03
CA GLY A 253 17.67 -8.16 -3.24
C GLY A 253 16.93 -8.64 -4.50
N LYS A 254 17.65 -9.18 -5.48
CA LYS A 254 17.10 -9.71 -6.73
C LYS A 254 16.12 -10.88 -6.58
N LYS A 255 16.03 -11.47 -5.40
CA LYS A 255 15.05 -12.52 -5.06
C LYS A 255 13.77 -11.94 -4.45
N SER A 256 13.64 -10.63 -4.37
CA SER A 256 12.43 -9.95 -3.87
C SER A 256 11.52 -9.51 -5.00
N ILE A 257 10.22 -9.70 -4.78
CA ILE A 257 9.15 -9.24 -5.66
C ILE A 257 8.15 -8.47 -4.79
N ALA A 258 7.64 -7.35 -5.28
CA ALA A 258 6.51 -6.67 -4.66
C ALA A 258 5.36 -6.57 -5.66
N ILE A 259 4.15 -6.84 -5.18
CA ILE A 259 2.92 -6.66 -5.94
C ILE A 259 2.04 -5.69 -5.16
N ILE A 260 1.72 -4.56 -5.78
CA ILE A 260 0.90 -3.50 -5.18
C ILE A 260 -0.52 -3.69 -5.67
N PHE A 261 -1.40 -4.07 -4.75
CA PHE A 261 -2.82 -4.28 -5.01
C PHE A 261 -3.64 -3.02 -4.71
N SER A 262 -4.96 -3.14 -4.91
CA SER A 262 -5.94 -2.13 -4.54
C SER A 262 -5.64 -1.55 -3.15
N GLY A 263 -5.64 -0.24 -3.06
CA GLY A 263 -5.35 0.47 -1.83
C GLY A 263 -5.49 1.96 -1.97
N MET A 264 -5.73 2.61 -0.83
CA MET A 264 -5.77 4.05 -0.71
C MET A 264 -4.40 4.58 -0.25
N GLY A 265 -4.02 5.74 -0.76
CA GLY A 265 -2.78 6.42 -0.36
C GLY A 265 -1.58 6.11 -1.25
N SER A 266 -0.39 6.34 -0.71
CA SER A 266 0.88 6.23 -1.43
C SER A 266 1.94 5.42 -0.67
N ASP A 267 1.56 4.70 0.40
CA ASP A 267 2.51 3.88 1.16
C ASP A 267 3.13 2.79 0.28
N GLY A 268 4.43 2.66 0.34
CA GLY A 268 5.25 1.82 -0.53
C GLY A 268 5.97 2.59 -1.64
N SER A 269 5.49 3.80 -2.02
CA SER A 269 6.05 4.57 -3.14
C SER A 269 7.45 5.14 -2.88
N ILE A 270 7.88 5.20 -1.63
CA ILE A 270 9.25 5.60 -1.26
C ILE A 270 10.22 4.42 -1.42
N SER A 271 9.80 3.23 -0.98
CA SER A 271 10.66 2.05 -0.91
C SER A 271 10.57 1.13 -2.13
N GLY A 272 9.50 1.23 -2.94
CA GLY A 272 9.40 0.51 -4.21
C GLY A 272 10.60 0.75 -5.14
N PRO A 273 10.99 2.00 -5.44
CA PRO A 273 12.21 2.30 -6.20
C PRO A 273 13.48 1.74 -5.58
N GLN A 274 13.60 1.79 -4.24
CA GLN A 274 14.75 1.23 -3.52
C GLN A 274 14.84 -0.30 -3.66
N MET A 275 13.69 -1.00 -3.62
CA MET A 275 13.64 -2.44 -3.88
C MET A 275 14.13 -2.77 -5.28
N VAL A 276 13.76 -1.99 -6.30
CA VAL A 276 14.26 -2.15 -7.67
C VAL A 276 15.76 -1.85 -7.76
N GLU A 277 16.25 -0.82 -7.09
CA GLU A 277 17.69 -0.53 -6.99
C GLU A 277 18.49 -1.67 -6.33
N ALA A 278 17.87 -2.40 -5.39
CA ALA A 278 18.42 -3.61 -4.79
C ALA A 278 18.35 -4.85 -5.72
N GLY A 279 17.78 -4.71 -6.92
CA GLY A 279 17.64 -5.76 -7.93
C GLY A 279 16.32 -6.52 -7.88
N GLY A 280 15.37 -6.14 -7.01
CA GLY A 280 14.04 -6.70 -6.92
C GLY A 280 13.12 -6.26 -8.06
N SER A 281 11.90 -6.75 -8.07
CA SER A 281 10.87 -6.41 -9.06
C SER A 281 9.63 -5.83 -8.37
N VAL A 282 9.06 -4.78 -8.96
CA VAL A 282 7.79 -4.19 -8.49
C VAL A 282 6.76 -4.26 -9.60
N TRP A 283 5.58 -4.81 -9.26
CA TRP A 283 4.41 -4.92 -10.13
C TRP A 283 3.21 -4.26 -9.46
N ALA A 284 2.18 -3.91 -10.25
CA ALA A 284 1.00 -3.25 -9.74
C ALA A 284 -0.28 -3.85 -10.35
N GLN A 285 -1.34 -3.89 -9.57
CA GLN A 285 -2.66 -4.25 -10.08
C GLN A 285 -3.15 -3.19 -11.08
N ASP A 286 -3.79 -3.62 -12.16
CA ASP A 286 -4.41 -2.74 -13.16
C ASP A 286 -5.52 -1.90 -12.49
N GLU A 287 -5.53 -0.60 -12.77
CA GLU A 287 -6.47 0.37 -12.18
C GLU A 287 -7.94 -0.05 -12.35
N LYS A 288 -8.29 -0.63 -13.52
CA LYS A 288 -9.65 -1.04 -13.86
C LYS A 288 -10.18 -2.19 -13.01
N THR A 289 -9.29 -2.92 -12.32
CA THR A 289 -9.64 -4.03 -11.45
C THR A 289 -9.49 -3.68 -9.97
N CYS A 290 -9.02 -2.47 -9.65
CA CYS A 290 -8.92 -1.98 -8.29
C CYS A 290 -10.25 -1.42 -7.79
N ALA A 291 -10.61 -1.73 -6.54
CA ALA A 291 -11.65 -0.99 -5.83
C ALA A 291 -11.18 0.44 -5.52
N CYS A 292 -9.90 0.59 -5.22
CA CYS A 292 -9.23 1.88 -5.04
C CYS A 292 -7.85 1.85 -5.72
N PRO A 293 -7.64 2.58 -6.84
CA PRO A 293 -6.40 2.49 -7.61
C PRO A 293 -5.29 3.43 -7.11
N SER A 294 -5.53 4.30 -6.12
CA SER A 294 -4.58 5.38 -5.78
C SER A 294 -3.22 4.85 -5.33
N GLN A 295 -3.15 3.75 -4.61
CA GLN A 295 -1.88 3.16 -4.16
C GLN A 295 -1.09 2.50 -5.31
N PRO A 296 -1.68 1.65 -6.18
CA PRO A 296 -1.03 1.20 -7.40
C PRO A 296 -0.60 2.34 -8.33
N ASP A 297 -1.42 3.40 -8.45
CA ASP A 297 -1.11 4.56 -9.29
C ASP A 297 0.07 5.37 -8.73
N ALA A 298 0.10 5.59 -7.42
CA ALA A 298 1.23 6.23 -6.75
C ALA A 298 2.53 5.45 -6.99
N MET A 299 2.48 4.11 -6.93
CA MET A 299 3.64 3.29 -7.24
C MET A 299 4.04 3.40 -8.73
N ARG A 300 3.07 3.38 -9.68
CA ARG A 300 3.35 3.59 -11.11
C ARG A 300 4.00 4.94 -11.39
N ALA A 301 3.53 5.99 -10.70
CA ALA A 301 4.07 7.35 -10.84
C ALA A 301 5.56 7.44 -10.46
N THR A 302 6.10 6.52 -9.67
CA THR A 302 7.54 6.46 -9.36
C THR A 302 8.40 5.98 -10.53
N GLY A 303 7.80 5.37 -11.55
CA GLY A 303 8.50 4.76 -12.68
C GLY A 303 9.16 3.41 -12.40
N CYS A 304 9.01 2.84 -11.18
CA CYS A 304 9.66 1.57 -10.82
C CYS A 304 8.84 0.32 -11.18
N VAL A 305 7.56 0.48 -11.55
CA VAL A 305 6.68 -0.63 -11.89
C VAL A 305 7.05 -1.22 -13.26
N SER A 306 7.43 -2.48 -13.28
CA SER A 306 7.84 -3.19 -14.49
C SER A 306 6.73 -4.02 -15.15
N PHE A 307 5.58 -4.19 -14.48
CA PHE A 307 4.42 -4.92 -14.99
C PHE A 307 3.14 -4.47 -14.28
N SER A 308 2.04 -4.34 -15.03
CA SER A 308 0.70 -4.14 -14.47
C SER A 308 -0.27 -5.13 -15.09
N GLY A 309 -1.23 -5.61 -14.29
CA GLY A 309 -2.24 -6.57 -14.75
C GLY A 309 -3.31 -6.86 -13.72
N THR A 310 -4.30 -7.66 -14.10
CA THR A 310 -5.33 -8.18 -13.20
C THR A 310 -4.69 -9.11 -12.14
N PRO A 311 -5.37 -9.47 -11.05
CA PRO A 311 -4.88 -10.47 -10.11
C PRO A 311 -4.46 -11.78 -10.79
N PHE A 312 -5.20 -12.23 -11.82
CA PHE A 312 -4.83 -13.38 -12.65
C PHE A 312 -3.51 -13.15 -13.42
N ASP A 313 -3.36 -12.00 -14.10
CA ASP A 313 -2.17 -11.69 -14.87
C ASP A 313 -0.93 -11.59 -13.99
N LEU A 314 -1.09 -11.04 -12.78
CA LEU A 314 -0.04 -10.94 -11.76
C LEU A 314 0.39 -12.33 -11.27
N ALA A 315 -0.54 -13.25 -11.02
CA ALA A 315 -0.24 -14.63 -10.64
C ALA A 315 0.46 -15.38 -11.79
N ASN A 316 0.01 -15.20 -13.04
CA ASN A 316 0.64 -15.78 -14.21
C ASN A 316 2.06 -15.20 -14.42
N ARG A 317 2.23 -13.90 -14.25
CA ARG A 317 3.53 -13.22 -14.30
C ARG A 317 4.50 -13.77 -13.27
N LEU A 318 4.02 -14.06 -12.05
CA LEU A 318 4.84 -14.65 -10.98
C LEU A 318 5.38 -16.03 -11.40
N VAL A 319 4.52 -16.90 -11.94
CA VAL A 319 4.92 -18.23 -12.42
C VAL A 319 5.98 -18.13 -13.52
N ILE A 320 5.75 -17.25 -14.51
CA ILE A 320 6.70 -17.02 -15.61
C ILE A 320 8.03 -16.46 -15.11
N HIS A 321 7.98 -15.51 -14.19
CA HIS A 321 9.19 -14.89 -13.62
C HIS A 321 10.06 -15.91 -12.89
N ILE A 322 9.45 -16.73 -12.03
CA ILE A 322 10.17 -17.79 -11.29
C ILE A 322 10.74 -18.82 -12.23
N SER A 323 9.96 -19.33 -13.19
CA SER A 323 10.42 -20.33 -14.16
C SER A 323 11.65 -19.86 -14.95
N ARG A 324 11.60 -18.64 -15.52
CA ARG A 324 12.71 -18.10 -16.33
C ARG A 324 14.00 -17.96 -15.53
N ASN A 325 13.92 -17.52 -14.28
CA ASN A 325 15.09 -17.27 -13.47
C ASN A 325 15.68 -18.57 -12.85
N LEU A 326 14.85 -19.59 -12.59
CA LEU A 326 15.35 -20.90 -12.16
C LEU A 326 16.10 -21.61 -13.29
N SER A 327 15.60 -21.55 -14.52
CA SER A 327 16.26 -22.15 -15.69
C SER A 327 17.62 -21.50 -15.98
N ALA A 328 17.77 -20.20 -15.71
CA ALA A 328 19.04 -19.48 -15.89
C ALA A 328 20.13 -19.86 -14.85
N HIS A 329 19.77 -20.50 -13.74
CA HIS A 329 20.71 -20.95 -12.71
C HIS A 329 21.16 -22.40 -12.88
N THR A 330 20.51 -23.15 -13.79
CA THR A 330 20.82 -24.55 -14.09
C THR A 330 21.60 -24.73 -15.40
N ALA A 331 21.79 -23.67 -16.15
CA ALA A 331 22.62 -23.61 -17.37
C ALA A 331 23.98 -22.93 -17.09
#